data_46cebafb667cac8be6d761aad58b33de
#
_entry.id   46cebafb667cac8be6d761aad58b33de
#
_cell.length_a   1.000
_cell.length_b   1.000
_cell.length_c   1.000
_cell.angle_alpha   90.00
_cell.angle_beta   90.00
_cell.angle_gamma   90.00
#
_symmetry.space_group_name_H-M   'P 1'
#
loop_
_entity.id
_entity.type
_entity.pdbx_description
1 polymer ?
#
loop_
_entity_poly.entity_id
_entity_poly.type
_entity_poly.pdbx_seq_one_letter_code
_entity_poly.pdbx_strand_id
1 'polypeptide(L)'
;FLADDAGWGDYSRNGNRQVSTPHIDSLASGGVTLDRFFVCPVCSPTRAEFLTGRYHPRTGVYGVSTGQERLNLDERTVADALRAAGYATGAFGKWHNGGQWPFHPLARGFDEYYGYTSGHWGEYFDAPLEENGRMIRTKGFIVDVCTDRAIDFINRNQEKPFLCYVPFTT
;
A
#
# COMPACT_ATOMS: atom_id res chain seq x y z
N PHE A 1 4.51 5.65 -1.35
CA PHE A 1 3.46 5.73 -0.34
C PHE A 1 2.10 5.81 -1.02
N LEU A 2 1.08 5.18 -0.42
CA LEU A 2 -0.32 5.30 -0.85
C LEU A 2 -1.15 5.66 0.39
N ALA A 3 -1.80 6.83 0.36
CA ALA A 3 -2.75 7.22 1.41
C ALA A 3 -4.11 6.55 1.14
N ASP A 4 -4.81 6.16 2.21
CA ASP A 4 -6.16 5.60 2.15
C ASP A 4 -7.14 6.69 2.61
N ASP A 5 -8.25 6.86 1.89
CA ASP A 5 -9.32 7.83 2.17
C ASP A 5 -8.85 9.30 2.33
N ALA A 6 -7.68 9.66 1.82
CA ALA A 6 -7.19 11.03 1.86
C ALA A 6 -7.76 11.85 0.68
N GLY A 7 -8.37 12.96 1.01
CA GLY A 7 -8.86 13.93 0.04
C GLY A 7 -7.77 14.90 -0.45
N TRP A 8 -7.96 15.49 -1.62
CA TRP A 8 -7.03 16.49 -2.16
C TRP A 8 -6.80 17.66 -1.19
N GLY A 9 -7.84 18.07 -0.48
CA GLY A 9 -7.79 19.18 0.50
C GLY A 9 -7.21 18.82 1.86
N ASP A 10 -6.79 17.58 2.10
CA ASP A 10 -6.26 17.16 3.41
C ASP A 10 -4.79 17.57 3.61
N TYR A 11 -4.12 17.96 2.55
CA TYR A 11 -2.71 18.33 2.58
C TYR A 11 -2.51 19.84 2.69
N SER A 12 -1.57 20.28 3.55
CA SER A 12 -1.28 21.72 3.76
C SER A 12 -0.82 22.41 2.48
N ARG A 13 -0.10 21.72 1.60
CA ARG A 13 0.26 22.22 0.25
C ARG A 13 -0.97 22.63 -0.57
N ASN A 14 -2.09 21.96 -0.41
CA ASN A 14 -3.33 22.22 -1.13
C ASN A 14 -4.27 23.20 -0.40
N GLY A 15 -3.75 23.88 0.62
CA GLY A 15 -4.46 24.95 1.33
C GLY A 15 -5.13 24.51 2.65
N ASN A 16 -4.91 23.29 3.13
CA ASN A 16 -5.36 22.90 4.45
C ASN A 16 -4.66 23.73 5.51
N ARG A 17 -5.45 24.37 6.39
CA ARG A 17 -4.95 25.19 7.50
C ARG A 17 -5.14 24.53 8.86
N GLN A 18 -5.83 23.40 8.91
CA GLN A 18 -6.12 22.66 10.14
C GLN A 18 -5.08 21.57 10.42
N VAL A 19 -4.52 21.00 9.34
CA VAL A 19 -3.52 19.95 9.39
C VAL A 19 -2.27 20.41 8.66
N SER A 20 -1.09 20.16 9.26
CA SER A 20 0.20 20.43 8.64
C SER A 20 0.83 19.14 8.15
N THR A 21 1.25 19.11 6.88
CA THR A 21 1.89 17.95 6.23
C THR A 21 3.28 18.31 5.66
N PRO A 22 4.23 18.80 6.49
CA PRO A 22 5.47 19.41 6.02
C PRO A 22 6.36 18.45 5.24
N HIS A 23 6.38 17.16 5.58
CA HIS A 23 7.19 16.17 4.88
C HIS A 23 6.63 15.85 3.48
N ILE A 24 5.32 15.74 3.35
CA ILE A 24 4.65 15.55 2.05
C ILE A 24 4.85 16.81 1.20
N ASP A 25 4.70 17.99 1.78
CA ASP A 25 4.90 19.27 1.12
C ASP A 25 6.35 19.42 0.62
N SER A 26 7.33 18.94 1.38
CA SER A 26 8.74 18.95 0.97
C SER A 26 9.00 18.03 -0.22
N LEU A 27 8.39 16.85 -0.27
CA LEU A 27 8.48 15.95 -1.43
C LEU A 27 7.90 16.63 -2.68
N ALA A 28 6.75 17.27 -2.54
CA ALA A 28 6.12 17.99 -3.63
C ALA A 28 6.95 19.20 -4.11
N SER A 29 7.65 19.89 -3.20
CA SER A 29 8.49 21.04 -3.51
C SER A 29 9.82 20.66 -4.16
N GLY A 30 10.38 19.50 -3.79
CA GLY A 30 11.63 18.98 -4.33
C GLY A 30 11.47 18.03 -5.51
N GLY A 31 10.25 17.67 -5.87
CA GLY A 31 9.94 16.66 -6.88
C GLY A 31 9.00 17.15 -7.97
N VAL A 32 8.20 16.25 -8.50
CA VAL A 32 7.18 16.51 -9.53
C VAL A 32 5.80 16.30 -8.94
N THR A 33 4.92 17.26 -9.14
CA THR A 33 3.49 17.17 -8.80
C THR A 33 2.67 16.95 -10.07
N LEU A 34 1.77 15.95 -10.05
CA LEU A 34 0.87 15.66 -11.14
C LEU A 34 -0.50 16.29 -10.85
N ASP A 35 -0.82 17.42 -11.46
CA ASP A 35 -2.03 18.19 -11.18
C ASP A 35 -3.33 17.49 -11.61
N ARG A 36 -3.26 16.55 -12.55
CA ARG A 36 -4.41 15.85 -13.12
C ARG A 36 -4.27 14.34 -13.01
N PHE A 37 -3.78 13.89 -11.88
CA PHE A 37 -3.70 12.47 -11.56
C PHE A 37 -4.94 12.06 -10.78
N PHE A 38 -5.84 11.34 -11.44
CA PHE A 38 -7.09 10.86 -10.84
C PHE A 38 -6.97 9.40 -10.44
N VAL A 39 -7.60 9.05 -9.34
CA VAL A 39 -7.71 7.68 -8.83
C VAL A 39 -9.18 7.29 -8.72
N CYS A 40 -9.46 6.01 -8.54
CA CYS A 40 -10.83 5.56 -8.27
C CYS A 40 -11.31 6.09 -6.91
N PRO A 41 -12.62 6.34 -6.74
CA PRO A 41 -13.18 6.85 -5.49
C PRO A 41 -13.22 5.81 -4.35
N VAL A 42 -12.65 4.63 -4.57
CA VAL A 42 -12.64 3.52 -3.61
C VAL A 42 -11.29 2.78 -3.63
N CYS A 43 -10.96 2.16 -2.51
CA CYS A 43 -9.63 1.65 -2.19
C CYS A 43 -9.14 0.49 -3.05
N SER A 44 -9.86 -0.64 -3.14
CA SER A 44 -9.37 -1.82 -3.85
C SER A 44 -9.19 -1.59 -5.36
N PRO A 45 -10.13 -0.96 -6.08
CA PRO A 45 -9.93 -0.55 -7.47
C PRO A 45 -8.70 0.31 -7.70
N THR A 46 -8.51 1.36 -6.89
CA THR A 46 -7.31 2.23 -6.96
C THR A 46 -6.02 1.45 -6.76
N ARG A 47 -6.00 0.51 -5.80
CA ARG A 47 -4.83 -0.34 -5.51
C ARG A 47 -4.53 -1.27 -6.68
N ALA A 48 -5.54 -1.88 -7.27
CA ALA A 48 -5.40 -2.72 -8.46
C ALA A 48 -4.78 -1.94 -9.64
N GLU A 49 -5.27 -0.72 -9.90
CA GLU A 49 -4.72 0.14 -10.94
C GLU A 49 -3.28 0.55 -10.65
N PHE A 50 -2.98 0.94 -9.43
CA PHE A 50 -1.62 1.29 -9.01
C PHE A 50 -0.65 0.12 -9.16
N LEU A 51 -1.06 -1.08 -8.74
CA LEU A 51 -0.21 -2.27 -8.77
C LEU A 51 0.03 -2.82 -10.17
N THR A 52 -0.92 -2.62 -11.12
CA THR A 52 -0.87 -3.24 -12.45
C THR A 52 -0.64 -2.25 -13.60
N GLY A 53 -0.87 -0.96 -13.37
CA GLY A 53 -0.90 0.05 -14.44
C GLY A 53 -2.08 -0.11 -15.40
N ARG A 54 -3.13 -0.84 -15.01
CA ARG A 54 -4.31 -1.14 -15.85
C ARG A 54 -5.59 -0.70 -15.15
N TYR A 55 -6.60 -0.32 -15.91
CA TYR A 55 -7.94 -0.05 -15.37
C TYR A 55 -8.49 -1.24 -14.60
N HIS A 56 -8.99 -1.01 -13.41
CA HIS A 56 -9.42 -2.03 -12.45
C HIS A 56 -10.42 -3.06 -13.02
N PRO A 57 -11.39 -2.71 -13.90
CA PRO A 57 -12.29 -3.72 -14.45
C PRO A 57 -11.58 -4.78 -15.29
N ARG A 58 -10.44 -4.41 -15.91
CA ARG A 58 -9.60 -5.37 -16.67
C ARG A 58 -8.86 -6.32 -15.76
N THR A 59 -8.63 -5.92 -14.52
CA THR A 59 -7.88 -6.70 -13.54
C THR A 59 -8.77 -7.62 -12.70
N GLY A 60 -10.08 -7.66 -12.98
CA GLY A 60 -11.06 -8.44 -12.21
C GLY A 60 -11.55 -7.77 -10.93
N VAL A 61 -11.08 -6.56 -10.63
CA VAL A 61 -11.47 -5.82 -9.43
C VAL A 61 -12.63 -4.88 -9.77
N TYR A 62 -13.80 -5.15 -9.19
CA TYR A 62 -15.03 -4.39 -9.44
C TYR A 62 -15.59 -3.71 -8.19
N GLY A 63 -15.08 -4.04 -7.01
CA GLY A 63 -15.59 -3.55 -5.74
C GLY A 63 -14.59 -3.73 -4.62
N VAL A 64 -15.09 -3.63 -3.39
CA VAL A 64 -14.27 -3.60 -2.17
C VAL A 64 -14.52 -4.76 -1.21
N SER A 65 -15.42 -5.69 -1.56
CA SER A 65 -15.80 -6.80 -0.70
C SER A 65 -16.42 -7.95 -1.50
N THR A 66 -16.74 -9.05 -0.82
CA THR A 66 -17.44 -10.23 -1.38
C THR A 66 -16.71 -10.90 -2.56
N GLY A 67 -15.38 -10.77 -2.61
CA GLY A 67 -14.54 -11.33 -3.68
C GLY A 67 -14.33 -10.41 -4.87
N GLN A 68 -15.04 -9.27 -4.94
CA GLN A 68 -14.89 -8.30 -6.03
C GLN A 68 -13.60 -7.48 -5.94
N GLU A 69 -12.93 -7.54 -4.79
CA GLU A 69 -11.62 -6.92 -4.52
C GLU A 69 -10.43 -7.77 -5.00
N ARG A 70 -10.68 -9.01 -5.45
CA ARG A 70 -9.61 -9.94 -5.83
C ARG A 70 -9.00 -9.59 -7.17
N LEU A 71 -7.70 -9.37 -7.15
CA LEU A 71 -6.91 -9.15 -8.37
C LEU A 71 -6.75 -10.45 -9.15
N ASN A 72 -7.12 -10.48 -10.43
CA ASN A 72 -6.95 -11.65 -11.29
C ASN A 72 -5.52 -12.21 -11.23
N LEU A 73 -5.40 -13.53 -11.30
CA LEU A 73 -4.12 -14.21 -11.13
C LEU A 73 -3.18 -14.07 -12.33
N ASP A 74 -3.72 -13.81 -13.52
CA ASP A 74 -2.97 -13.56 -14.75
C ASP A 74 -2.43 -12.11 -14.84
N GLU A 75 -2.84 -11.24 -13.93
CA GLU A 75 -2.28 -9.90 -13.84
C GLU A 75 -0.86 -9.91 -13.25
N ARG A 76 0.02 -9.17 -13.88
CA ARG A 76 1.39 -8.94 -13.38
C ARG A 76 1.44 -7.61 -12.63
N THR A 77 1.86 -7.65 -11.38
CA THR A 77 2.03 -6.45 -10.57
C THR A 77 3.38 -5.78 -10.81
N VAL A 78 3.49 -4.51 -10.41
CA VAL A 78 4.78 -3.80 -10.37
C VAL A 78 5.79 -4.53 -9.47
N ALA A 79 5.33 -5.17 -8.39
CA ALA A 79 6.19 -5.96 -7.51
C ALA A 79 6.72 -7.22 -8.22
N ASP A 80 5.86 -7.95 -8.96
CA ASP A 80 6.32 -9.09 -9.78
C ASP A 80 7.37 -8.65 -10.81
N ALA A 81 7.18 -7.50 -11.44
CA ALA A 81 8.10 -6.99 -12.45
C ALA A 81 9.45 -6.61 -11.84
N LEU A 82 9.43 -5.89 -10.73
CA LEU A 82 10.66 -5.43 -10.07
C LEU A 82 11.41 -6.59 -9.38
N ARG A 83 10.70 -7.52 -8.75
CA ARG A 83 11.33 -8.75 -8.21
C ARG A 83 12.03 -9.55 -9.30
N ALA A 84 11.39 -9.72 -10.46
CA ALA A 84 12.02 -10.38 -11.60
C ALA A 84 13.26 -9.62 -12.14
N ALA A 85 13.35 -8.31 -11.89
CA ALA A 85 14.50 -7.48 -12.22
C ALA A 85 15.58 -7.44 -11.09
N GLY A 86 15.42 -8.24 -10.02
CA GLY A 86 16.39 -8.35 -8.94
C GLY A 86 16.20 -7.35 -7.78
N TYR A 87 15.07 -6.64 -7.74
CA TYR A 87 14.74 -5.78 -6.62
C TYR A 87 14.29 -6.60 -5.40
N ALA A 88 14.68 -6.17 -4.21
CA ALA A 88 14.01 -6.60 -2.98
C ALA A 88 12.63 -5.94 -2.93
N THR A 89 11.58 -6.67 -2.55
CA THR A 89 10.20 -6.15 -2.58
C THR A 89 9.51 -6.35 -1.23
N GLY A 90 8.98 -5.27 -0.66
CA GLY A 90 8.27 -5.30 0.63
C GLY A 90 7.00 -4.45 0.60
N ALA A 91 5.94 -4.91 1.28
CA ALA A 91 4.69 -4.19 1.45
C ALA A 91 4.32 -4.09 2.93
N PHE A 92 4.02 -2.86 3.40
CA PHE A 92 3.85 -2.54 4.82
C PHE A 92 2.58 -1.72 5.03
N GLY A 93 1.46 -2.38 5.37
CA GLY A 93 0.15 -1.78 5.59
C GLY A 93 -1.01 -2.54 4.96
N LYS A 94 -2.02 -1.82 4.48
CA LYS A 94 -3.27 -2.34 3.92
C LYS A 94 -3.09 -2.91 2.51
N TRP A 95 -3.49 -4.18 2.29
CA TRP A 95 -3.43 -4.81 0.96
C TRP A 95 -4.69 -4.58 0.12
N HIS A 96 -5.79 -5.17 0.50
CA HIS A 96 -7.12 -5.04 -0.08
C HIS A 96 -7.28 -5.51 -1.54
N ASN A 97 -6.45 -6.42 -2.03
CA ASN A 97 -6.61 -7.05 -3.35
C ASN A 97 -6.67 -8.59 -3.29
N GLY A 98 -7.31 -9.10 -2.22
CA GLY A 98 -7.49 -10.51 -1.93
C GLY A 98 -6.58 -10.99 -0.78
N GLY A 99 -7.18 -11.51 0.30
CA GLY A 99 -6.46 -11.87 1.52
C GLY A 99 -5.89 -13.29 1.56
N GLN A 100 -6.42 -14.19 0.75
CA GLN A 100 -6.02 -15.59 0.75
C GLN A 100 -5.08 -15.89 -0.42
N TRP A 101 -4.25 -16.93 -0.26
CA TRP A 101 -3.55 -17.50 -1.41
C TRP A 101 -4.55 -17.91 -2.49
N PRO A 102 -4.22 -17.66 -3.76
CA PRO A 102 -3.00 -17.06 -4.32
C PRO A 102 -3.07 -15.53 -4.50
N PHE A 103 -4.03 -14.84 -3.88
CA PHE A 103 -4.21 -13.38 -3.99
C PHE A 103 -3.39 -12.57 -2.96
N HIS A 104 -2.82 -13.26 -2.00
CA HIS A 104 -2.03 -12.70 -0.91
C HIS A 104 -0.78 -11.94 -1.42
N PRO A 105 -0.31 -10.84 -0.78
CA PRO A 105 0.84 -10.05 -1.23
C PRO A 105 2.08 -10.89 -1.54
N LEU A 106 2.40 -11.88 -0.72
CA LEU A 106 3.55 -12.77 -0.94
C LEU A 106 3.43 -13.63 -2.20
N ALA A 107 2.22 -13.84 -2.72
CA ALA A 107 1.97 -14.51 -3.99
C ALA A 107 1.90 -13.52 -5.17
N ARG A 108 1.97 -12.21 -4.90
CA ARG A 108 1.79 -11.14 -5.86
C ARG A 108 3.03 -10.25 -5.97
N GLY A 109 4.20 -10.84 -5.84
CA GLY A 109 5.47 -10.22 -6.13
C GLY A 109 6.21 -9.60 -4.96
N PHE A 110 5.67 -9.63 -3.75
CA PHE A 110 6.35 -9.13 -2.56
C PHE A 110 7.09 -10.26 -1.84
N ASP A 111 8.35 -10.02 -1.47
CA ASP A 111 9.18 -10.94 -0.69
C ASP A 111 8.87 -10.84 0.81
N GLU A 112 8.45 -9.65 1.27
CA GLU A 112 8.05 -9.37 2.65
C GLU A 112 6.71 -8.67 2.70
N TYR A 113 5.90 -9.06 3.68
CA TYR A 113 4.62 -8.42 3.95
C TYR A 113 4.40 -8.23 5.45
N TYR A 114 3.98 -7.03 5.84
CA TYR A 114 3.56 -6.70 7.19
C TYR A 114 2.35 -5.78 7.16
N GLY A 115 1.22 -6.21 7.74
CA GLY A 115 0.00 -5.41 7.69
C GLY A 115 -1.27 -6.23 7.85
N TYR A 116 -2.32 -5.83 7.12
CA TYR A 116 -3.57 -6.58 7.05
C TYR A 116 -4.10 -6.63 5.62
N THR A 117 -4.77 -7.74 5.27
CA THR A 117 -5.19 -8.00 3.89
C THR A 117 -6.62 -7.57 3.57
N SER A 118 -7.43 -7.26 4.59
CA SER A 118 -8.81 -6.81 4.44
C SER A 118 -8.93 -5.34 4.01
N GLY A 119 -10.16 -4.90 3.69
CA GLY A 119 -10.46 -3.52 3.32
C GLY A 119 -10.50 -2.55 4.49
N HIS A 120 -10.81 -3.04 5.69
CA HIS A 120 -10.86 -2.27 6.93
C HIS A 120 -10.20 -3.05 8.05
N TRP A 121 -9.74 -2.33 9.06
CA TRP A 121 -9.21 -2.91 10.28
C TRP A 121 -9.82 -2.21 11.49
N GLY A 122 -10.38 -3.00 12.40
CA GLY A 122 -11.17 -2.46 13.54
C GLY A 122 -10.32 -2.02 14.73
N GLU A 123 -9.05 -2.42 14.79
CA GLU A 123 -8.15 -2.11 15.89
C GLU A 123 -6.96 -1.29 15.37
N TYR A 124 -6.80 -0.06 15.91
CA TYR A 124 -5.70 0.83 15.51
C TYR A 124 -4.53 0.80 16.49
N PHE A 125 -4.76 0.43 17.73
CA PHE A 125 -3.72 0.27 18.74
C PHE A 125 -3.59 -1.18 19.14
N ASP A 126 -2.36 -1.64 19.29
CA ASP A 126 -2.01 -3.02 19.63
C ASP A 126 -2.70 -4.06 18.72
N ALA A 127 -2.88 -3.68 17.46
CA ALA A 127 -3.66 -4.42 16.48
C ALA A 127 -3.08 -5.82 16.21
N PRO A 128 -3.90 -6.86 16.02
CA PRO A 128 -3.43 -8.08 15.40
C PRO A 128 -3.14 -7.80 13.92
N LEU A 129 -1.90 -7.99 13.51
CA LEU A 129 -1.45 -7.85 12.13
C LEU A 129 -0.83 -9.16 11.62
N GLU A 130 -0.57 -9.20 10.34
CA GLU A 130 0.14 -10.30 9.72
C GLU A 130 1.60 -9.91 9.44
N GLU A 131 2.52 -10.81 9.74
CA GLU A 131 3.92 -10.75 9.33
C GLU A 131 4.26 -12.01 8.54
N ASN A 132 4.46 -11.85 7.23
CA ASN A 132 4.84 -12.92 6.32
C ASN A 132 3.99 -14.20 6.43
N GLY A 133 2.67 -14.07 6.44
CA GLY A 133 1.73 -15.19 6.53
C GLY A 133 1.41 -15.65 7.96
N ARG A 134 1.94 -14.99 8.99
CA ARG A 134 1.70 -15.33 10.40
C ARG A 134 1.04 -14.19 11.13
N MET A 135 -0.08 -14.49 11.79
CA MET A 135 -0.73 -13.51 12.67
C MET A 135 0.12 -13.24 13.90
N ILE A 136 0.33 -11.97 14.17
CA ILE A 136 1.04 -11.46 15.34
C ILE A 136 0.19 -10.40 16.04
N ARG A 137 0.42 -10.17 17.33
CA ARG A 137 -0.11 -9.01 18.01
C ARG A 137 0.97 -7.95 18.12
N THR A 138 0.64 -6.75 17.67
CA THR A 138 1.57 -5.62 17.69
C THR A 138 1.45 -4.87 19.02
N LYS A 139 2.31 -3.87 19.21
CA LYS A 139 2.23 -2.91 20.29
C LYS A 139 2.42 -1.50 19.73
N GLY A 140 1.46 -0.61 20.00
CA GLY A 140 1.47 0.76 19.51
C GLY A 140 0.45 1.02 18.42
N PHE A 141 0.52 2.20 17.81
CA PHE A 141 -0.38 2.65 16.76
C PHE A 141 -0.03 1.98 15.42
N ILE A 142 -1.05 1.52 14.70
CA ILE A 142 -0.89 0.71 13.47
C ILE A 142 -0.03 1.39 12.39
N VAL A 143 -0.17 2.71 12.23
CA VAL A 143 0.61 3.47 11.24
C VAL A 143 2.09 3.50 11.62
N ASP A 144 2.39 3.69 12.92
CA ASP A 144 3.77 3.72 13.42
C ASP A 144 4.45 2.35 13.24
N VAL A 145 3.78 1.27 13.65
CA VAL A 145 4.39 -0.07 13.55
C VAL A 145 4.60 -0.52 12.10
N CYS A 146 3.71 -0.14 11.19
CA CYS A 146 3.92 -0.39 9.76
C CYS A 146 5.07 0.47 9.20
N THR A 147 5.17 1.72 9.64
CA THR A 147 6.25 2.64 9.24
C THR A 147 7.61 2.15 9.74
N ASP A 148 7.70 1.71 10.99
CA ASP A 148 8.93 1.15 11.56
C ASP A 148 9.41 -0.06 10.76
N ARG A 149 8.50 -0.96 10.38
CA ARG A 149 8.83 -2.12 9.54
C ARG A 149 9.30 -1.71 8.14
N ALA A 150 8.70 -0.68 7.55
CA ALA A 150 9.15 -0.13 6.27
C ALA A 150 10.56 0.47 6.38
N ILE A 151 10.85 1.20 7.45
CA ILE A 151 12.19 1.76 7.74
C ILE A 151 13.22 0.65 7.91
N ASP A 152 12.91 -0.39 8.67
CA ASP A 152 13.77 -1.57 8.84
C ASP A 152 14.06 -2.26 7.51
N PHE A 153 13.05 -2.40 6.66
CA PHE A 153 13.22 -2.95 5.30
C PHE A 153 14.15 -2.10 4.45
N ILE A 154 13.97 -0.77 4.45
CA ILE A 154 14.82 0.16 3.71
C ILE A 154 16.26 0.05 4.21
N ASN A 155 16.48 0.08 5.53
CA ASN A 155 17.82 -0.01 6.13
C ASN A 155 18.56 -1.30 5.77
N ARG A 156 17.86 -2.43 5.71
CA ARG A 156 18.45 -3.73 5.31
C ARG A 156 18.75 -3.84 3.82
N ASN A 157 18.16 -2.97 2.99
CA ASN A 157 18.25 -3.08 1.54
C ASN A 157 18.93 -1.86 0.87
N GLN A 158 19.61 -0.96 1.61
CA GLN A 158 20.22 0.26 1.09
C GLN A 158 21.23 0.02 -0.05
N GLU A 159 21.94 -1.10 -0.01
CA GLU A 159 23.02 -1.43 -0.96
C GLU A 159 22.52 -2.07 -2.27
N LYS A 160 21.21 -2.24 -2.43
CA LYS A 160 20.60 -2.87 -3.60
C LYS A 160 19.27 -2.19 -3.96
N PRO A 161 18.83 -2.29 -5.22
CA PRO A 161 17.54 -1.74 -5.60
C PRO A 161 16.39 -2.43 -4.83
N PHE A 162 15.41 -1.66 -4.39
CA PHE A 162 14.25 -2.18 -3.68
C PHE A 162 12.96 -1.47 -4.07
N LEU A 163 11.84 -2.15 -3.87
CA LEU A 163 10.49 -1.60 -3.85
C LEU A 163 9.97 -1.67 -2.42
N CYS A 164 9.75 -0.53 -1.79
CA CYS A 164 9.08 -0.42 -0.49
C CYS A 164 7.69 0.19 -0.71
N TYR A 165 6.65 -0.63 -0.69
CA TYR A 165 5.26 -0.21 -0.82
C TYR A 165 4.66 0.00 0.56
N VAL A 166 4.28 1.24 0.88
CA VAL A 166 3.68 1.61 2.16
C VAL A 166 2.27 2.15 1.93
N PRO A 167 1.28 1.27 1.87
CA PRO A 167 -0.14 1.64 1.80
C PRO A 167 -0.66 1.90 3.20
N PHE A 168 -0.73 3.17 3.57
CA PHE A 168 -1.24 3.59 4.87
C PHE A 168 -2.72 3.21 5.04
N THR A 169 -3.13 3.10 6.29
CA THR A 169 -4.54 3.02 6.71
C THR A 169 -4.91 4.31 7.43
N THR A 170 -6.16 4.68 7.36
CA THR A 170 -6.75 5.80 8.12
C THR A 170 -7.70 5.28 9.17
#